data_6cd36a1349466b6bb93de5a1bb002cf7
#
_entry.id   6cd36a1349466b6bb93de5a1bb002cf7
#
_cell.length_a   1.000
_cell.length_b   1.000
_cell.length_c   1.000
_cell.angle_alpha   90.00
_cell.angle_beta   90.00
_cell.angle_gamma   90.00
#
_symmetry.space_group_name_H-M   'P 1'
#
loop_
_entity.id
_entity.type
_entity.pdbx_description
1 polymer ?
#
loop_
_entity_poly.entity_id
_entity_poly.type
_entity_poly.pdbx_seq_one_letter_code
_entity_poly.pdbx_strand_id
1 'polypeptide(L)'
;MKEKIGWIDNLRAVACLMVIMIHTTTWYVTNSKAVGEHTWDVSNLLNSASRVCVPLFFMISGFLFFGERSAQGRHFLRIVLCLAFYSLVGLAYITWLTPISEAISIKHLLQKPVFYHLWFFFAIIPIYMLSPLIQVKAVRAGYLAVVTLVLAVLANPNTIDQSVGPFHWLPLNLYLSGDSFYYVLYALFGRAIGMMNTDRRGISWLAGVVFFASVAGIAMGTKKQMAINGAFADTWYLYCGPVVFIAAVSLLVLFKNCLNRPLPVLTLISRNSLPIYGFHALFIHFMRTHHLDHTDQPFIDIPLVFVITLMGSLLLALGLRRIDKRHLVS
;
A
#
# COMPACT_ATOMS: atom_id res chain seq x y z
N MET A 1 19.56 -18.54 13.97
CA MET A 1 18.80 -18.22 12.72
C MET A 1 17.41 -17.73 13.13
N LYS A 2 16.99 -16.52 12.72
CA LYS A 2 15.61 -16.08 12.97
C LYS A 2 14.68 -16.94 12.11
N GLU A 3 13.71 -17.57 12.73
CA GLU A 3 12.68 -18.33 12.02
C GLU A 3 11.98 -17.38 11.04
N LYS A 4 12.05 -17.70 9.74
CA LYS A 4 11.41 -16.91 8.69
C LYS A 4 9.91 -17.21 8.73
N ILE A 5 9.11 -16.20 8.94
CA ILE A 5 7.66 -16.32 8.96
C ILE A 5 7.16 -16.22 7.52
N GLY A 6 6.90 -17.37 6.89
CA GLY A 6 6.64 -17.48 5.47
C GLY A 6 5.49 -16.60 4.97
N TRP A 7 4.39 -16.50 5.73
CA TRP A 7 3.24 -15.67 5.31
C TRP A 7 3.57 -14.17 5.27
N ILE A 8 4.49 -13.68 6.11
CA ILE A 8 4.92 -12.26 6.07
C ILE A 8 5.73 -11.96 4.81
N ASP A 9 6.66 -12.87 4.44
CA ASP A 9 7.45 -12.68 3.23
C ASP A 9 6.57 -12.74 1.98
N ASN A 10 5.61 -13.67 1.93
CA ASN A 10 4.64 -13.75 0.84
C ASN A 10 3.75 -12.51 0.76
N LEU A 11 3.21 -12.06 1.91
CA LEU A 11 2.35 -10.88 1.97
C LEU A 11 3.10 -9.60 1.56
N ARG A 12 4.35 -9.43 2.02
CA ARG A 12 5.20 -8.31 1.64
C ARG A 12 5.48 -8.28 0.14
N ALA A 13 5.75 -9.44 -0.46
CA ALA A 13 5.96 -9.55 -1.90
C ALA A 13 4.72 -9.16 -2.68
N VAL A 14 3.56 -9.69 -2.30
CA VAL A 14 2.30 -9.36 -2.98
C VAL A 14 1.94 -7.89 -2.79
N ALA A 15 2.12 -7.33 -1.59
CA ALA A 15 1.93 -5.89 -1.37
C ALA A 15 2.87 -5.05 -2.26
N CYS A 16 4.13 -5.47 -2.45
CA CYS A 16 5.06 -4.81 -3.37
C CYS A 16 4.58 -4.87 -4.84
N LEU A 17 4.08 -6.01 -5.30
CA LEU A 17 3.49 -6.15 -6.63
C LEU A 17 2.24 -5.27 -6.80
N MET A 18 1.40 -5.19 -5.77
CA MET A 18 0.22 -4.31 -5.76
C MET A 18 0.60 -2.83 -5.85
N VAL A 19 1.72 -2.40 -5.25
CA VAL A 19 2.22 -1.01 -5.42
C VAL A 19 2.54 -0.72 -6.88
N ILE A 20 3.24 -1.62 -7.56
CA ILE A 20 3.52 -1.48 -9.00
C ILE A 20 2.21 -1.40 -9.78
N MET A 21 1.25 -2.28 -9.48
CA MET A 21 -0.04 -2.34 -10.17
C MET A 21 -0.84 -1.03 -10.00
N ILE A 22 -0.88 -0.45 -8.78
CA ILE A 22 -1.52 0.86 -8.57
C ILE A 22 -0.94 1.91 -9.54
N HIS A 23 0.38 2.05 -9.58
CA HIS A 23 1.01 3.08 -10.39
C HIS A 23 0.92 2.79 -11.89
N THR A 24 0.90 1.52 -12.30
CA THR A 24 0.67 1.12 -13.69
C THR A 24 -0.74 1.50 -14.16
N THR A 25 -1.75 1.29 -13.30
CA THR A 25 -3.17 1.49 -13.66
C THR A 25 -3.70 2.89 -13.36
N THR A 26 -2.97 3.71 -12.57
CA THR A 26 -3.44 5.05 -12.16
C THR A 26 -3.75 5.94 -13.36
N TRP A 27 -2.93 5.95 -14.41
CA TRP A 27 -3.16 6.76 -15.59
C TRP A 27 -4.53 6.47 -16.21
N TYR A 28 -4.89 5.21 -16.37
CA TYR A 28 -6.18 4.80 -16.94
C TYR A 28 -7.37 5.25 -16.08
N VAL A 29 -7.26 5.08 -14.78
CA VAL A 29 -8.33 5.42 -13.83
C VAL A 29 -8.55 6.93 -13.77
N THR A 30 -7.48 7.72 -13.77
CA THR A 30 -7.56 9.20 -13.68
C THR A 30 -7.93 9.87 -14.99
N ASN A 31 -7.68 9.23 -16.13
CA ASN A 31 -7.98 9.76 -17.47
C ASN A 31 -9.20 9.05 -18.10
N SER A 32 -10.28 8.92 -17.34
CA SER A 32 -11.50 8.19 -17.74
C SER A 32 -12.10 8.65 -19.08
N LYS A 33 -11.91 9.92 -19.47
CA LYS A 33 -12.39 10.48 -20.74
C LYS A 33 -11.51 10.08 -21.93
N ALA A 34 -10.26 9.69 -21.71
CA ALA A 34 -9.31 9.31 -22.75
C ALA A 34 -9.32 7.80 -23.04
N VAL A 35 -9.98 7.01 -22.20
CA VAL A 35 -10.02 5.55 -22.32
C VAL A 35 -11.45 5.03 -22.45
N GLY A 36 -11.64 3.92 -23.16
CA GLY A 36 -12.94 3.29 -23.28
C GLY A 36 -13.42 2.70 -21.94
N GLU A 37 -14.75 2.59 -21.76
CA GLU A 37 -15.37 2.13 -20.50
C GLU A 37 -14.82 0.77 -20.05
N HIS A 38 -14.66 -0.18 -20.94
CA HIS A 38 -14.15 -1.53 -20.66
C HIS A 38 -12.72 -1.49 -20.10
N THR A 39 -11.87 -0.67 -20.70
CA THR A 39 -10.49 -0.43 -20.25
C THR A 39 -10.46 0.18 -18.87
N TRP A 40 -11.32 1.18 -18.67
CA TRP A 40 -11.44 1.84 -17.38
C TRP A 40 -11.89 0.87 -16.29
N ASP A 41 -12.90 0.04 -16.57
CA ASP A 41 -13.43 -0.96 -15.61
C ASP A 41 -12.35 -1.98 -15.18
N VAL A 42 -11.57 -2.52 -16.13
CA VAL A 42 -10.47 -3.44 -15.80
C VAL A 42 -9.38 -2.74 -14.98
N SER A 43 -9.00 -1.54 -15.39
CA SER A 43 -7.99 -0.76 -14.65
C SER A 43 -8.46 -0.38 -13.25
N ASN A 44 -9.73 0.00 -13.10
CA ASN A 44 -10.37 0.27 -11.82
C ASN A 44 -10.39 -0.97 -10.92
N LEU A 45 -10.74 -2.14 -11.46
CA LEU A 45 -10.74 -3.39 -10.68
C LEU A 45 -9.32 -3.75 -10.18
N LEU A 46 -8.31 -3.70 -11.05
CA LEU A 46 -6.91 -3.99 -10.70
C LEU A 46 -6.37 -2.99 -9.67
N ASN A 47 -6.70 -1.71 -9.83
CA ASN A 47 -6.32 -0.66 -8.91
C ASN A 47 -7.02 -0.86 -7.55
N SER A 48 -8.33 -1.14 -7.55
CA SER A 48 -9.13 -1.41 -6.34
C SER A 48 -8.58 -2.59 -5.54
N ALA A 49 -8.25 -3.71 -6.21
CA ALA A 49 -7.65 -4.88 -5.58
C ALA A 49 -6.30 -4.56 -4.94
N SER A 50 -5.58 -3.58 -5.47
CA SER A 50 -4.24 -3.22 -5.05
C SER A 50 -4.20 -2.17 -3.92
N ARG A 51 -5.33 -1.52 -3.58
CA ARG A 51 -5.39 -0.47 -2.54
C ARG A 51 -4.97 -0.94 -1.15
N VAL A 52 -5.02 -2.21 -0.87
CA VAL A 52 -4.59 -2.78 0.42
C VAL A 52 -3.07 -2.79 0.62
N CYS A 53 -2.27 -2.49 -0.40
CA CYS A 53 -0.80 -2.62 -0.34
C CYS A 53 -0.18 -1.78 0.77
N VAL A 54 -0.54 -0.50 0.90
CA VAL A 54 -0.02 0.40 1.94
C VAL A 54 -0.48 -0.01 3.34
N PRO A 55 -1.79 -0.25 3.60
CA PRO A 55 -2.26 -0.89 4.82
C PRO A 55 -1.47 -2.12 5.24
N LEU A 56 -1.20 -3.03 4.30
CA LEU A 56 -0.47 -4.27 4.59
C LEU A 56 0.96 -4.01 5.05
N PHE A 57 1.66 -3.00 4.50
CA PHE A 57 3.00 -2.64 4.99
C PHE A 57 2.98 -2.09 6.42
N PHE A 58 1.97 -1.31 6.79
CA PHE A 58 1.78 -0.88 8.18
C PHE A 58 1.45 -2.07 9.10
N MET A 59 0.56 -2.98 8.67
CA MET A 59 0.23 -4.19 9.42
C MET A 59 1.45 -5.10 9.63
N ILE A 60 2.28 -5.31 8.60
CA ILE A 60 3.53 -6.06 8.70
C ILE A 60 4.48 -5.38 9.70
N SER A 61 4.62 -4.06 9.62
CA SER A 61 5.48 -3.29 10.53
C SER A 61 5.01 -3.40 11.97
N GLY A 62 3.71 -3.28 12.23
CA GLY A 62 3.12 -3.47 13.55
C GLY A 62 3.31 -4.89 14.08
N PHE A 63 3.13 -5.91 13.24
CA PHE A 63 3.41 -7.30 13.64
C PHE A 63 4.85 -7.47 14.11
N LEU A 64 5.80 -6.84 13.43
CA LEU A 64 7.23 -6.98 13.72
C LEU A 64 7.68 -6.17 14.93
N PHE A 65 7.06 -5.00 15.19
CA PHE A 65 7.59 -4.01 16.14
C PHE A 65 6.65 -3.62 17.28
N PHE A 66 5.36 -4.00 17.28
CA PHE A 66 4.41 -3.70 18.36
C PHE A 66 4.22 -4.87 19.34
N GLY A 67 5.29 -5.62 19.56
CA GLY A 67 5.36 -6.73 20.51
C GLY A 67 6.55 -6.58 21.43
N GLU A 68 7.21 -7.70 21.75
CA GLU A 68 8.44 -7.72 22.56
C GLU A 68 9.62 -6.98 21.91
N ARG A 69 9.59 -6.85 20.57
CA ARG A 69 10.62 -6.15 19.80
C ARG A 69 10.07 -4.81 19.35
N SER A 70 10.90 -3.77 19.50
CA SER A 70 10.63 -2.43 18.95
C SER A 70 11.64 -2.05 17.88
N ALA A 71 11.35 -1.00 17.13
CA ALA A 71 12.29 -0.42 16.20
C ALA A 71 13.50 0.15 16.98
N GLN A 72 14.68 -0.08 16.45
CA GLN A 72 15.97 0.36 17.03
C GLN A 72 16.61 1.41 16.14
N GLY A 73 17.61 2.14 16.63
CA GLY A 73 18.32 3.18 15.88
C GLY A 73 18.77 2.76 14.47
N ARG A 74 19.18 1.49 14.29
CA ARG A 74 19.53 0.94 12.96
C ARG A 74 18.39 0.95 11.95
N HIS A 75 17.13 0.80 12.41
CA HIS A 75 15.97 0.83 11.53
C HIS A 75 15.66 2.26 11.08
N PHE A 76 15.80 3.24 11.99
CA PHE A 76 15.67 4.66 11.65
C PHE A 76 16.78 5.10 10.69
N LEU A 77 18.04 4.75 11.00
CA LEU A 77 19.16 5.04 10.12
C LEU A 77 18.91 4.49 8.72
N ARG A 78 18.44 3.26 8.63
CA ARG A 78 18.11 2.64 7.33
C ARG A 78 17.01 3.42 6.59
N ILE A 79 15.93 3.84 7.26
CA ILE A 79 14.86 4.64 6.63
C ILE A 79 15.43 5.96 6.10
N VAL A 80 16.22 6.68 6.92
CA VAL A 80 16.83 7.95 6.52
C VAL A 80 17.77 7.76 5.33
N LEU A 81 18.62 6.74 5.36
CA LEU A 81 19.54 6.43 4.26
C LEU A 81 18.80 6.04 2.99
N CYS A 82 17.72 5.24 3.11
CA CYS A 82 16.86 4.91 1.96
C CYS A 82 16.19 6.16 1.38
N LEU A 83 15.61 7.00 2.24
CA LEU A 83 14.97 8.24 1.81
C LEU A 83 15.98 9.15 1.10
N ALA A 84 17.18 9.34 1.66
CA ALA A 84 18.24 10.13 1.07
C ALA A 84 18.69 9.54 -0.28
N PHE A 85 18.99 8.24 -0.32
CA PHE A 85 19.45 7.56 -1.53
C PHE A 85 18.42 7.63 -2.67
N TYR A 86 17.17 7.24 -2.41
CA TYR A 86 16.14 7.27 -3.46
C TYR A 86 15.70 8.69 -3.83
N SER A 87 15.83 9.65 -2.92
CA SER A 87 15.67 11.08 -3.24
C SER A 87 16.77 11.58 -4.18
N LEU A 88 18.04 11.20 -3.94
CA LEU A 88 19.14 11.54 -4.83
C LEU A 88 18.99 10.89 -6.21
N VAL A 89 18.58 9.62 -6.25
CA VAL A 89 18.26 8.94 -7.53
C VAL A 89 17.10 9.64 -8.23
N GLY A 90 16.05 10.01 -7.52
CA GLY A 90 14.92 10.76 -8.07
C GLY A 90 15.31 12.14 -8.60
N LEU A 91 16.18 12.89 -7.89
CA LEU A 91 16.71 14.17 -8.34
C LEU A 91 17.56 14.00 -9.62
N ALA A 92 18.47 13.02 -9.62
CA ALA A 92 19.28 12.72 -10.80
C ALA A 92 18.40 12.37 -12.01
N TYR A 93 17.35 11.56 -11.79
CA TYR A 93 16.38 11.22 -12.82
C TYR A 93 15.65 12.48 -13.34
N ILE A 94 15.14 13.34 -12.46
CA ILE A 94 14.45 14.58 -12.85
C ILE A 94 15.38 15.48 -13.67
N THR A 95 16.60 15.71 -13.18
CA THR A 95 17.57 16.63 -13.82
C THR A 95 18.00 16.15 -15.19
N TRP A 96 18.19 14.85 -15.39
CA TRP A 96 18.81 14.35 -16.63
C TRP A 96 17.82 13.78 -17.63
N LEU A 97 16.66 13.31 -17.17
CA LEU A 97 15.72 12.55 -18.01
C LEU A 97 14.33 13.18 -18.09
N THR A 98 14.12 14.36 -17.52
CA THR A 98 12.84 15.06 -17.61
C THR A 98 13.03 16.57 -17.83
N PRO A 99 12.04 17.28 -18.41
CA PRO A 99 12.06 18.73 -18.50
C PRO A 99 11.68 19.46 -17.22
N ILE A 100 11.49 18.73 -16.09
CA ILE A 100 11.02 19.30 -14.84
C ILE A 100 12.20 19.92 -14.08
N SER A 101 12.00 21.12 -13.51
CA SER A 101 13.02 21.76 -12.67
C SER A 101 13.10 21.11 -11.30
N GLU A 102 14.30 20.65 -10.92
CA GLU A 102 14.61 20.07 -9.61
C GLU A 102 14.56 21.09 -8.47
N ALA A 103 14.64 22.39 -8.77
CA ALA A 103 14.70 23.47 -7.78
C ALA A 103 13.50 23.45 -6.79
N ILE A 104 12.31 23.10 -7.28
CA ILE A 104 11.10 23.02 -6.44
C ILE A 104 11.21 21.84 -5.49
N SER A 105 11.70 20.69 -5.96
CA SER A 105 11.88 19.48 -5.15
C SER A 105 12.92 19.69 -4.04
N ILE A 106 14.00 20.41 -4.35
CA ILE A 106 15.06 20.71 -3.37
C ILE A 106 14.55 21.66 -2.28
N LYS A 107 13.81 22.71 -2.66
CA LYS A 107 13.26 23.69 -1.70
C LYS A 107 12.33 23.06 -0.66
N HIS A 108 11.66 21.99 -0.99
CA HIS A 108 10.66 21.34 -0.13
C HIS A 108 11.07 19.94 0.35
N LEU A 109 12.35 19.60 0.29
CA LEU A 109 12.87 18.25 0.57
C LEU A 109 12.42 17.63 1.90
N LEU A 110 12.26 18.45 2.95
CA LEU A 110 11.80 17.99 4.27
C LEU A 110 10.28 18.02 4.43
N GLN A 111 9.56 18.68 3.54
CA GLN A 111 8.10 18.84 3.61
C GLN A 111 7.38 17.91 2.65
N LYS A 112 8.00 17.61 1.51
CA LYS A 112 7.43 16.77 0.45
C LYS A 112 8.48 15.81 -0.10
N PRO A 113 8.08 14.59 -0.48
CA PRO A 113 8.99 13.67 -1.14
C PRO A 113 9.45 14.23 -2.50
N VAL A 114 10.72 13.98 -2.85
CA VAL A 114 11.29 14.36 -4.16
C VAL A 114 10.51 13.73 -5.31
N PHE A 115 10.10 12.48 -5.14
CA PHE A 115 9.23 11.76 -6.07
C PHE A 115 8.02 11.24 -5.33
N TYR A 116 6.84 11.33 -5.93
CA TYR A 116 5.54 11.13 -5.27
C TYR A 116 5.46 9.84 -4.44
N HIS A 117 6.02 8.73 -4.90
CA HIS A 117 5.93 7.44 -4.19
C HIS A 117 6.74 7.39 -2.90
N LEU A 118 7.74 8.25 -2.69
CA LEU A 118 8.60 8.21 -1.51
C LEU A 118 7.90 8.69 -0.21
N TRP A 119 6.64 9.13 -0.29
CA TRP A 119 5.87 9.59 0.87
C TRP A 119 5.76 8.53 1.98
N PHE A 120 5.78 7.24 1.62
CA PHE A 120 5.67 6.16 2.59
C PHE A 120 6.83 6.14 3.59
N PHE A 121 8.02 6.59 3.20
CA PHE A 121 9.15 6.71 4.15
C PHE A 121 8.83 7.72 5.26
N PHE A 122 8.12 8.81 4.97
CA PHE A 122 7.67 9.76 5.97
C PHE A 122 6.60 9.15 6.87
N ALA A 123 5.64 8.44 6.29
CA ALA A 123 4.51 7.85 7.02
C ALA A 123 4.92 6.68 7.94
N ILE A 124 5.99 5.94 7.64
CA ILE A 124 6.45 4.81 8.47
C ILE A 124 7.28 5.26 9.69
N ILE A 125 7.90 6.45 9.64
CA ILE A 125 8.72 6.97 10.75
C ILE A 125 7.92 7.06 12.05
N PRO A 126 6.73 7.69 12.12
CA PRO A 126 5.91 7.73 13.34
C PRO A 126 5.59 6.35 13.91
N ILE A 127 5.30 5.36 13.04
CA ILE A 127 5.04 3.98 13.48
C ILE A 127 6.27 3.39 14.18
N TYR A 128 7.46 3.62 13.65
CA TYR A 128 8.69 3.14 14.27
C TYR A 128 9.02 3.91 15.56
N MET A 129 8.75 5.22 15.61
CA MET A 129 8.94 6.03 16.82
C MET A 129 8.00 5.60 17.95
N LEU A 130 6.78 5.24 17.65
CA LEU A 130 5.80 4.77 18.64
C LEU A 130 6.06 3.33 19.09
N SER A 131 6.81 2.54 18.32
CA SER A 131 6.98 1.11 18.60
C SER A 131 7.57 0.77 19.98
N PRO A 132 8.51 1.53 20.59
CA PRO A 132 8.97 1.26 21.95
C PRO A 132 7.93 1.55 23.04
N LEU A 133 6.91 2.35 22.71
CA LEU A 133 5.85 2.77 23.63
C LEU A 133 4.61 1.85 23.56
N ILE A 134 4.54 0.98 22.56
CA ILE A 134 3.36 0.18 22.26
C ILE A 134 3.68 -1.32 22.35
N GLN A 135 2.98 -2.01 23.25
CA GLN A 135 2.96 -3.46 23.29
C GLN A 135 1.50 -3.94 23.21
N VAL A 136 1.13 -4.50 22.07
CA VAL A 136 -0.24 -5.00 21.85
C VAL A 136 -0.46 -6.27 22.66
N LYS A 137 -1.52 -6.29 23.46
CA LYS A 137 -1.98 -7.45 24.20
C LYS A 137 -2.80 -8.38 23.32
N ALA A 138 -2.83 -9.67 23.66
CA ALA A 138 -3.74 -10.62 23.02
C ALA A 138 -5.21 -10.23 23.29
N VAL A 139 -6.01 -10.15 22.25
CA VAL A 139 -7.42 -9.78 22.32
C VAL A 139 -8.28 -10.82 21.61
N ARG A 140 -9.58 -10.86 21.94
CA ARG A 140 -10.54 -11.75 21.27
C ARG A 140 -10.94 -11.20 19.90
N ALA A 141 -11.27 -12.07 18.96
CA ALA A 141 -11.73 -11.69 17.62
C ALA A 141 -12.94 -10.75 17.65
N GLY A 142 -13.91 -11.01 18.55
CA GLY A 142 -15.07 -10.14 18.72
C GLY A 142 -14.70 -8.70 19.11
N TYR A 143 -13.67 -8.51 19.94
CA TYR A 143 -13.19 -7.17 20.26
C TYR A 143 -12.62 -6.45 19.01
N LEU A 144 -11.80 -7.13 18.20
CA LEU A 144 -11.30 -6.55 16.96
C LEU A 144 -12.43 -6.26 15.96
N ALA A 145 -13.47 -7.12 15.92
CA ALA A 145 -14.65 -6.86 15.09
C ALA A 145 -15.38 -5.58 15.52
N VAL A 146 -15.55 -5.37 16.84
CA VAL A 146 -16.15 -4.13 17.38
C VAL A 146 -15.27 -2.91 17.08
N VAL A 147 -13.96 -3.02 17.28
CA VAL A 147 -13.03 -1.91 16.95
C VAL A 147 -13.06 -1.59 15.45
N THR A 148 -13.11 -2.61 14.58
CA THR A 148 -13.28 -2.42 13.14
C THR A 148 -14.58 -1.70 12.83
N LEU A 149 -15.70 -2.19 13.38
CA LEU A 149 -17.01 -1.57 13.15
C LEU A 149 -17.03 -0.11 13.62
N VAL A 150 -16.59 0.15 14.84
CA VAL A 150 -16.70 1.50 15.43
C VAL A 150 -15.66 2.46 14.83
N LEU A 151 -14.37 2.13 14.88
CA LEU A 151 -13.30 3.08 14.51
C LEU A 151 -13.02 3.10 13.01
N ALA A 152 -13.05 1.94 12.34
CA ALA A 152 -12.70 1.87 10.93
C ALA A 152 -13.90 2.07 9.99
N VAL A 153 -15.13 1.93 10.48
CA VAL A 153 -16.35 2.09 9.66
C VAL A 153 -17.22 3.24 10.15
N LEU A 154 -17.80 3.13 11.34
CA LEU A 154 -18.83 4.09 11.80
C LEU A 154 -18.27 5.47 12.10
N ALA A 155 -17.11 5.57 12.73
CA ALA A 155 -16.46 6.85 13.10
C ALA A 155 -15.31 7.23 12.16
N ASN A 156 -15.16 6.53 11.04
CA ASN A 156 -14.14 6.88 10.06
C ASN A 156 -14.57 8.13 9.28
N PRO A 157 -13.80 9.23 9.30
CA PRO A 157 -14.15 10.45 8.55
C PRO A 157 -14.22 10.24 7.03
N ASN A 158 -13.65 9.16 6.51
CA ASN A 158 -13.76 8.79 5.10
C ASN A 158 -14.99 7.90 4.81
N THR A 159 -15.84 7.64 5.79
CA THR A 159 -17.13 6.97 5.55
C THR A 159 -18.07 7.94 4.83
N ILE A 160 -18.73 7.43 3.79
CA ILE A 160 -19.67 8.22 3.02
C ILE A 160 -20.81 8.69 3.93
N ASP A 161 -21.10 9.99 3.87
CA ASP A 161 -22.20 10.58 4.63
C ASP A 161 -23.52 9.85 4.36
N GLN A 162 -24.17 9.48 5.44
CA GLN A 162 -25.49 8.86 5.41
C GLN A 162 -26.46 9.80 6.12
N SER A 163 -27.34 10.42 5.32
CA SER A 163 -28.35 11.36 5.84
C SER A 163 -29.76 10.90 5.47
N VAL A 164 -30.70 11.14 6.37
CA VAL A 164 -32.13 10.94 6.13
C VAL A 164 -32.85 12.24 6.49
N GLY A 165 -33.26 12.98 5.50
CA GLY A 165 -33.78 14.34 5.68
C GLY A 165 -32.68 15.26 6.28
N PRO A 166 -32.98 15.98 7.38
CA PRO A 166 -32.00 16.88 8.03
C PRO A 166 -31.01 16.15 8.96
N PHE A 167 -31.16 14.82 9.14
CA PHE A 167 -30.36 14.07 10.10
C PHE A 167 -29.18 13.39 9.39
N HIS A 168 -27.95 13.67 9.85
CA HIS A 168 -26.71 13.01 9.43
C HIS A 168 -26.36 11.92 10.44
N TRP A 169 -26.34 10.66 10.00
CA TRP A 169 -26.12 9.50 10.85
C TRP A 169 -24.66 9.02 10.86
N LEU A 170 -23.97 9.15 9.73
CA LEU A 170 -22.57 8.73 9.57
C LEU A 170 -21.79 9.81 8.82
N PRO A 171 -20.48 9.92 9.09
CA PRO A 171 -19.73 9.23 10.15
C PRO A 171 -20.05 9.75 11.56
N LEU A 172 -19.91 8.85 12.57
CA LEU A 172 -19.98 9.25 13.97
C LEU A 172 -18.76 10.12 14.31
N ASN A 173 -18.98 11.25 14.96
CA ASN A 173 -17.87 12.12 15.35
C ASN A 173 -17.23 11.68 16.67
N LEU A 174 -16.15 10.89 16.57
CA LEU A 174 -15.28 10.56 17.71
C LEU A 174 -13.99 11.41 17.71
N TYR A 175 -13.98 12.54 16.97
CA TYR A 175 -12.82 13.44 16.81
C TYR A 175 -11.56 12.70 16.29
N LEU A 176 -11.76 11.63 15.53
CA LEU A 176 -10.68 10.94 14.82
C LEU A 176 -10.37 11.72 13.55
N SER A 177 -9.14 12.17 13.44
CA SER A 177 -8.72 12.94 12.27
C SER A 177 -7.34 12.51 11.78
N GLY A 178 -7.14 12.63 10.47
CA GLY A 178 -5.87 12.40 9.80
C GLY A 178 -5.55 10.93 9.56
N ASP A 179 -4.85 10.71 8.47
CA ASP A 179 -4.46 9.36 8.01
C ASP A 179 -3.54 8.65 8.99
N SER A 180 -2.72 9.39 9.73
CA SER A 180 -1.74 8.83 10.67
C SER A 180 -2.38 7.97 11.77
N PHE A 181 -3.59 8.32 12.23
CA PHE A 181 -4.33 7.50 13.18
C PHE A 181 -4.61 6.10 12.59
N TYR A 182 -5.08 6.04 11.35
CA TYR A 182 -5.39 4.78 10.68
C TYR A 182 -4.14 3.97 10.36
N TYR A 183 -3.00 4.60 10.09
CA TYR A 183 -1.73 3.90 9.92
C TYR A 183 -1.28 3.22 11.21
N VAL A 184 -1.45 3.88 12.35
CA VAL A 184 -1.23 3.27 13.68
C VAL A 184 -2.24 2.14 13.92
N LEU A 185 -3.51 2.34 13.60
CA LEU A 185 -4.55 1.34 13.75
C LEU A 185 -4.25 0.08 12.92
N TYR A 186 -3.80 0.23 11.67
CA TYR A 186 -3.32 -0.89 10.86
C TYR A 186 -2.16 -1.64 11.54
N ALA A 187 -1.19 -0.92 12.08
CA ALA A 187 -0.06 -1.55 12.78
C ALA A 187 -0.53 -2.32 14.02
N LEU A 188 -1.46 -1.78 14.82
CA LEU A 188 -2.08 -2.47 15.95
C LEU A 188 -2.80 -3.75 15.51
N PHE A 189 -3.61 -3.67 14.46
CA PHE A 189 -4.32 -4.82 13.89
C PHE A 189 -3.35 -5.88 13.35
N GLY A 190 -2.28 -5.48 12.68
CA GLY A 190 -1.25 -6.40 12.21
C GLY A 190 -0.67 -7.24 13.34
N ARG A 191 -0.35 -6.63 14.49
CA ARG A 191 0.14 -7.35 15.68
C ARG A 191 -0.94 -8.20 16.31
N ALA A 192 -2.13 -7.64 16.54
CA ALA A 192 -3.24 -8.35 17.20
C ALA A 192 -3.64 -9.61 16.41
N ILE A 193 -3.90 -9.48 15.10
CA ILE A 193 -4.26 -10.61 14.22
C ILE A 193 -3.10 -11.61 14.12
N GLY A 194 -1.86 -11.12 14.04
CA GLY A 194 -0.68 -11.97 13.99
C GLY A 194 -0.57 -12.93 15.17
N MET A 195 -1.00 -12.51 16.37
CA MET A 195 -1.01 -13.34 17.59
C MET A 195 -2.24 -14.24 17.73
N MET A 196 -3.33 -13.96 17.02
CA MET A 196 -4.57 -14.74 17.15
C MET A 196 -4.44 -16.10 16.49
N ASN A 197 -5.10 -17.11 17.08
CA ASN A 197 -5.31 -18.36 16.38
C ASN A 197 -6.51 -18.22 15.43
N THR A 198 -6.21 -18.10 14.13
CA THR A 198 -7.21 -17.98 13.06
C THR A 198 -7.25 -19.22 12.17
N ASP A 199 -6.57 -20.30 12.54
CA ASP A 199 -6.40 -21.50 11.72
C ASP A 199 -7.67 -22.37 11.68
N ARG A 200 -8.73 -21.82 11.06
CA ARG A 200 -9.99 -22.52 10.78
C ARG A 200 -10.36 -22.30 9.31
N ARG A 201 -10.67 -23.36 8.57
CA ARG A 201 -11.05 -23.27 7.15
C ARG A 201 -12.19 -22.27 6.91
N GLY A 202 -13.20 -22.22 7.78
CA GLY A 202 -14.28 -21.25 7.68
C GLY A 202 -13.82 -19.79 7.77
N ILE A 203 -12.82 -19.49 8.60
CA ILE A 203 -12.27 -18.13 8.72
C ILE A 203 -11.51 -17.75 7.45
N SER A 204 -10.73 -18.67 6.88
CA SER A 204 -9.99 -18.41 5.65
C SER A 204 -10.92 -18.19 4.45
N TRP A 205 -11.97 -19.00 4.35
CA TRP A 205 -13.00 -18.86 3.31
C TRP A 205 -13.72 -17.51 3.44
N LEU A 206 -14.18 -17.19 4.67
CA LEU A 206 -14.83 -15.91 4.95
C LEU A 206 -13.92 -14.73 4.63
N ALA A 207 -12.64 -14.79 5.01
CA ALA A 207 -11.66 -13.75 4.72
C ALA A 207 -11.49 -13.56 3.20
N GLY A 208 -11.44 -14.65 2.43
CA GLY A 208 -11.41 -14.59 0.97
C GLY A 208 -12.66 -13.92 0.38
N VAL A 209 -13.84 -14.34 0.81
CA VAL A 209 -15.12 -13.74 0.34
C VAL A 209 -15.18 -12.26 0.69
N VAL A 210 -14.85 -11.88 1.94
CA VAL A 210 -14.89 -10.48 2.37
C VAL A 210 -13.86 -9.65 1.60
N PHE A 211 -12.67 -10.17 1.32
CA PHE A 211 -11.68 -9.48 0.50
C PHE A 211 -12.22 -9.18 -0.91
N PHE A 212 -12.71 -10.19 -1.62
CA PHE A 212 -13.22 -9.99 -2.99
C PHE A 212 -14.48 -9.12 -3.02
N ALA A 213 -15.38 -9.27 -2.05
CA ALA A 213 -16.54 -8.39 -1.90
C ALA A 213 -16.14 -6.93 -1.65
N SER A 214 -15.10 -6.70 -0.83
CA SER A 214 -14.56 -5.36 -0.58
C SER A 214 -13.93 -4.77 -1.85
N VAL A 215 -13.16 -5.55 -2.60
CA VAL A 215 -12.58 -5.12 -3.89
C VAL A 215 -13.69 -4.73 -4.86
N ALA A 216 -14.73 -5.57 -5.00
CA ALA A 216 -15.89 -5.26 -5.83
C ALA A 216 -16.60 -3.98 -5.35
N GLY A 217 -16.78 -3.82 -4.03
CA GLY A 217 -17.38 -2.62 -3.42
C GLY A 217 -16.58 -1.35 -3.73
N ILE A 218 -15.24 -1.39 -3.63
CA ILE A 218 -14.36 -0.27 -3.98
C ILE A 218 -14.52 0.06 -5.48
N ALA A 219 -14.44 -0.94 -6.35
CA ALA A 219 -14.54 -0.75 -7.80
C ALA A 219 -15.90 -0.18 -8.22
N MET A 220 -16.99 -0.75 -7.72
CA MET A 220 -18.35 -0.30 -8.00
C MET A 220 -18.63 1.09 -7.43
N GLY A 221 -18.17 1.36 -6.22
CA GLY A 221 -18.31 2.67 -5.57
C GLY A 221 -17.59 3.77 -6.35
N THR A 222 -16.34 3.51 -6.77
CA THR A 222 -15.56 4.43 -7.63
C THR A 222 -16.26 4.67 -8.97
N LYS A 223 -16.79 3.61 -9.62
CA LYS A 223 -17.52 3.72 -10.88
C LYS A 223 -18.80 4.57 -10.72
N LYS A 224 -19.58 4.30 -9.67
CA LYS A 224 -20.79 5.07 -9.36
C LYS A 224 -20.47 6.54 -9.09
N GLN A 225 -19.43 6.82 -8.31
CA GLN A 225 -19.04 8.19 -8.01
C GLN A 225 -18.54 8.93 -9.24
N MET A 226 -17.75 8.27 -10.10
CA MET A 226 -17.32 8.84 -11.38
C MET A 226 -18.52 9.19 -12.26
N ALA A 227 -19.54 8.32 -12.32
CA ALA A 227 -20.76 8.58 -13.09
C ALA A 227 -21.54 9.79 -12.54
N ILE A 228 -21.59 10.00 -11.22
CA ILE A 228 -22.24 11.15 -10.57
C ILE A 228 -21.45 12.43 -10.80
N ASN A 229 -20.14 12.40 -10.64
CA ASN A 229 -19.28 13.59 -10.68
C ASN A 229 -18.85 13.98 -12.12
N GLY A 230 -19.06 13.10 -13.11
CA GLY A 230 -18.53 13.27 -14.47
C GLY A 230 -16.99 13.20 -14.58
N ALA A 231 -16.30 12.86 -13.49
CA ALA A 231 -14.86 12.72 -13.41
C ALA A 231 -14.47 11.74 -12.30
N PHE A 232 -13.25 11.20 -12.39
CA PHE A 232 -12.69 10.34 -11.35
C PHE A 232 -12.61 11.08 -9.99
N ALA A 233 -13.00 10.38 -8.92
CA ALA A 233 -12.80 10.80 -7.54
C ALA A 233 -12.23 9.62 -6.74
N ASP A 234 -11.31 9.90 -5.84
CA ASP A 234 -10.52 8.90 -5.10
C ASP A 234 -11.14 8.45 -3.78
N THR A 235 -12.38 8.89 -3.47
CA THR A 235 -13.04 8.65 -2.17
C THR A 235 -13.02 7.17 -1.76
N TRP A 236 -13.27 6.26 -2.68
CA TRP A 236 -13.23 4.81 -2.43
C TRP A 236 -11.83 4.22 -2.43
N TYR A 237 -10.85 4.99 -2.92
CA TYR A 237 -9.43 4.58 -3.04
C TYR A 237 -8.57 4.98 -1.86
N LEU A 238 -9.12 5.73 -0.91
CA LEU A 238 -8.36 6.19 0.26
C LEU A 238 -7.84 5.00 1.05
N TYR A 239 -6.53 4.99 1.33
CA TYR A 239 -5.90 3.93 2.11
C TYR A 239 -6.50 3.78 3.51
N CYS A 240 -7.02 4.89 4.06
CA CYS A 240 -7.68 4.95 5.36
C CYS A 240 -9.20 4.75 5.25
N GLY A 241 -9.72 4.50 4.06
CA GLY A 241 -11.15 4.30 3.84
C GLY A 241 -11.66 2.99 4.47
N PRO A 242 -12.94 2.95 4.88
CA PRO A 242 -13.49 1.82 5.64
C PRO A 242 -13.45 0.51 4.87
N VAL A 243 -13.75 0.52 3.58
CA VAL A 243 -13.79 -0.70 2.77
C VAL A 243 -12.36 -1.22 2.49
N VAL A 244 -11.39 -0.30 2.29
CA VAL A 244 -9.97 -0.68 2.15
C VAL A 244 -9.45 -1.25 3.46
N PHE A 245 -9.88 -0.74 4.62
CA PHE A 245 -9.53 -1.30 5.92
C PHE A 245 -9.98 -2.75 6.06
N ILE A 246 -11.26 -3.02 5.76
CA ILE A 246 -11.83 -4.38 5.80
C ILE A 246 -11.11 -5.31 4.84
N ALA A 247 -10.84 -4.86 3.61
CA ALA A 247 -10.10 -5.63 2.61
C ALA A 247 -8.68 -5.99 3.09
N ALA A 248 -7.96 -5.04 3.69
CA ALA A 248 -6.60 -5.25 4.18
C ALA A 248 -6.56 -6.25 5.35
N VAL A 249 -7.48 -6.13 6.31
CA VAL A 249 -7.63 -7.10 7.42
C VAL A 249 -7.92 -8.50 6.87
N SER A 250 -8.85 -8.60 5.93
CA SER A 250 -9.24 -9.88 5.33
C SER A 250 -8.07 -10.54 4.59
N LEU A 251 -7.32 -9.78 3.79
CA LEU A 251 -6.17 -10.31 3.06
C LEU A 251 -5.04 -10.74 4.00
N LEU A 252 -4.78 -10.00 5.08
CA LEU A 252 -3.81 -10.40 6.11
C LEU A 252 -4.17 -11.75 6.73
N VAL A 253 -5.45 -11.95 7.11
CA VAL A 253 -5.94 -13.22 7.68
C VAL A 253 -5.79 -14.36 6.67
N LEU A 254 -6.15 -14.11 5.41
CA LEU A 254 -6.05 -15.11 4.35
C LEU A 254 -4.59 -15.57 4.15
N PHE A 255 -3.63 -14.63 4.05
CA PHE A 255 -2.21 -14.96 3.90
C PHE A 255 -1.66 -15.71 5.11
N LYS A 256 -2.01 -15.25 6.31
CA LYS A 256 -1.59 -15.91 7.55
C LYS A 256 -2.01 -17.36 7.61
N ASN A 257 -3.24 -17.66 7.17
CA ASN A 257 -3.79 -19.02 7.26
C ASN A 257 -3.36 -19.93 6.09
N CYS A 258 -3.31 -19.37 4.86
CA CYS A 258 -3.16 -20.19 3.65
C CYS A 258 -1.74 -20.21 3.08
N LEU A 259 -0.90 -19.21 3.38
CA LEU A 259 0.39 -19.01 2.72
C LEU A 259 1.58 -19.01 3.71
N ASN A 260 1.56 -19.93 4.67
CA ASN A 260 2.61 -20.04 5.70
C ASN A 260 3.96 -20.53 5.15
N ARG A 261 3.96 -21.23 4.03
CA ARG A 261 5.20 -21.71 3.39
C ARG A 261 5.76 -20.62 2.47
N PRO A 262 7.06 -20.28 2.58
CA PRO A 262 7.66 -19.30 1.69
C PRO A 262 7.70 -19.84 0.25
N LEU A 263 7.13 -19.06 -0.67
CA LEU A 263 7.20 -19.35 -2.11
C LEU A 263 8.47 -18.73 -2.68
N PRO A 264 9.30 -19.47 -3.45
CA PRO A 264 10.62 -19.00 -3.89
C PRO A 264 10.58 -17.65 -4.64
N VAL A 265 9.65 -17.49 -5.57
CA VAL A 265 9.48 -16.26 -6.36
C VAL A 265 9.08 -15.08 -5.44
N LEU A 266 8.09 -15.28 -4.55
CA LEU A 266 7.66 -14.25 -3.61
C LEU A 266 8.78 -13.93 -2.60
N THR A 267 9.57 -14.92 -2.19
CA THR A 267 10.73 -14.69 -1.32
C THR A 267 11.79 -13.81 -2.00
N LEU A 268 12.03 -14.00 -3.30
CA LEU A 268 12.94 -13.15 -4.08
C LEU A 268 12.43 -11.70 -4.10
N ILE A 269 11.14 -11.49 -4.39
CA ILE A 269 10.51 -10.16 -4.43
C ILE A 269 10.51 -9.54 -3.03
N SER A 270 10.12 -10.28 -1.99
CA SER A 270 10.09 -9.80 -0.61
C SER A 270 11.46 -9.29 -0.13
N ARG A 271 12.52 -10.02 -0.43
CA ARG A 271 13.89 -9.63 -0.08
C ARG A 271 14.36 -8.37 -0.78
N ASN A 272 13.82 -8.08 -1.96
CA ASN A 272 14.17 -6.93 -2.79
C ASN A 272 13.04 -5.87 -2.80
N SER A 273 12.01 -6.02 -1.96
CA SER A 273 10.83 -5.15 -1.98
C SER A 273 11.15 -3.67 -1.78
N LEU A 274 12.14 -3.35 -0.95
CA LEU A 274 12.54 -1.97 -0.70
C LEU A 274 13.18 -1.30 -1.93
N PRO A 275 14.20 -1.89 -2.60
CA PRO A 275 14.71 -1.32 -3.85
C PRO A 275 13.68 -1.35 -4.98
N ILE A 276 12.87 -2.40 -5.11
CA ILE A 276 11.77 -2.42 -6.08
C ILE A 276 10.84 -1.23 -5.85
N TYR A 277 10.46 -0.98 -4.60
CA TYR A 277 9.68 0.19 -4.22
C TYR A 277 10.39 1.50 -4.58
N GLY A 278 11.70 1.61 -4.37
CA GLY A 278 12.47 2.82 -4.68
C GLY A 278 12.56 3.14 -6.17
N PHE A 279 12.64 2.12 -7.03
CA PHE A 279 12.87 2.31 -8.46
C PHE A 279 11.61 2.24 -9.34
N HIS A 280 10.56 1.53 -8.94
CA HIS A 280 9.41 1.22 -9.82
C HIS A 280 8.77 2.46 -10.45
N ALA A 281 8.59 3.52 -9.67
CA ALA A 281 7.91 4.72 -10.15
C ALA A 281 8.71 5.47 -11.23
N LEU A 282 10.04 5.37 -11.19
CA LEU A 282 10.92 5.95 -12.20
C LEU A 282 10.75 5.23 -13.55
N PHE A 283 10.64 3.89 -13.54
CA PHE A 283 10.38 3.12 -14.76
C PHE A 283 9.02 3.47 -15.37
N ILE A 284 7.96 3.49 -14.57
CA ILE A 284 6.61 3.83 -15.06
C ILE A 284 6.59 5.25 -15.60
N HIS A 285 7.16 6.21 -14.87
CA HIS A 285 7.24 7.60 -15.32
C HIS A 285 8.04 7.73 -16.63
N PHE A 286 9.20 7.04 -16.71
CA PHE A 286 10.03 7.05 -17.92
C PHE A 286 9.27 6.52 -19.14
N MET A 287 8.59 5.37 -19.00
CA MET A 287 7.81 4.80 -20.11
C MET A 287 6.70 5.75 -20.56
N ARG A 288 5.97 6.37 -19.63
CA ARG A 288 4.89 7.33 -19.94
C ARG A 288 5.42 8.61 -20.58
N THR A 289 6.51 9.16 -20.06
CA THR A 289 7.08 10.43 -20.55
C THR A 289 7.71 10.29 -21.93
N HIS A 290 8.28 9.14 -22.23
CA HIS A 290 8.92 8.88 -23.53
C HIS A 290 8.01 8.14 -24.53
N HIS A 291 6.71 8.02 -24.23
CA HIS A 291 5.73 7.36 -25.10
C HIS A 291 6.15 5.93 -25.51
N LEU A 292 6.78 5.20 -24.57
CA LEU A 292 7.15 3.79 -24.72
C LEU A 292 6.02 2.84 -24.30
N ASP A 293 4.88 3.39 -23.98
CA ASP A 293 3.65 2.73 -23.58
C ASP A 293 2.64 2.68 -24.75
N HIS A 294 1.64 1.82 -24.60
CA HIS A 294 0.59 1.59 -25.60
C HIS A 294 -0.77 1.81 -24.95
N THR A 295 -1.03 3.04 -24.48
CA THR A 295 -2.27 3.39 -23.75
C THR A 295 -3.55 3.18 -24.55
N ASP A 296 -3.47 3.11 -25.86
CA ASP A 296 -4.53 2.73 -26.78
C ASP A 296 -4.87 1.22 -26.72
N GLN A 297 -3.95 0.39 -26.22
CA GLN A 297 -4.07 -1.06 -26.10
C GLN A 297 -3.85 -1.55 -24.64
N PRO A 298 -4.75 -1.23 -23.72
CA PRO A 298 -4.55 -1.41 -22.27
C PRO A 298 -4.34 -2.86 -21.85
N PHE A 299 -4.93 -3.83 -22.56
CA PHE A 299 -4.74 -5.25 -22.26
C PHE A 299 -3.32 -5.74 -22.57
N ILE A 300 -2.58 -5.01 -23.40
CA ILE A 300 -1.16 -5.24 -23.68
C ILE A 300 -0.31 -4.33 -22.78
N ASP A 301 -0.66 -3.06 -22.70
CA ASP A 301 0.11 -2.05 -21.99
C ASP A 301 0.22 -2.34 -20.49
N ILE A 302 -0.89 -2.63 -19.82
CA ILE A 302 -0.90 -2.86 -18.36
C ILE A 302 0.03 -4.03 -18.00
N PRO A 303 -0.06 -5.22 -18.58
CA PRO A 303 0.88 -6.30 -18.32
C PRO A 303 2.32 -5.96 -18.72
N LEU A 304 2.51 -5.29 -19.86
CA LEU A 304 3.84 -4.94 -20.37
C LEU A 304 4.55 -3.96 -19.43
N VAL A 305 3.90 -2.84 -19.10
CA VAL A 305 4.44 -1.83 -18.18
C VAL A 305 4.70 -2.43 -16.80
N PHE A 306 3.78 -3.28 -16.31
CA PHE A 306 3.95 -3.96 -15.03
C PHE A 306 5.18 -4.89 -15.04
N VAL A 307 5.32 -5.73 -16.06
CA VAL A 307 6.43 -6.70 -16.15
C VAL A 307 7.76 -5.98 -16.36
N ILE A 308 7.84 -5.01 -17.26
CA ILE A 308 9.07 -4.23 -17.49
C ILE A 308 9.48 -3.49 -16.22
N THR A 309 8.52 -2.86 -15.53
CA THR A 309 8.79 -2.16 -14.27
C THR A 309 9.28 -3.11 -13.18
N LEU A 310 8.64 -4.26 -13.02
CA LEU A 310 9.04 -5.28 -12.04
C LEU A 310 10.44 -5.81 -12.33
N MET A 311 10.68 -6.24 -13.58
CA MET A 311 11.96 -6.82 -13.98
C MET A 311 13.09 -5.78 -13.92
N GLY A 312 12.87 -4.57 -14.43
CA GLY A 312 13.85 -3.48 -14.37
C GLY A 312 14.20 -3.10 -12.93
N SER A 313 13.18 -2.91 -12.09
CA SER A 313 13.40 -2.60 -10.67
C SER A 313 14.09 -3.74 -9.92
N LEU A 314 13.76 -5.00 -10.23
CA LEU A 314 14.40 -6.17 -9.62
C LEU A 314 15.85 -6.30 -10.08
N LEU A 315 16.17 -6.07 -11.34
CA LEU A 315 17.54 -6.09 -11.84
C LEU A 315 18.40 -5.02 -11.17
N LEU A 316 17.88 -3.78 -11.03
CA LEU A 316 18.55 -2.73 -10.28
C LEU A 316 18.70 -3.09 -8.80
N ALA A 317 17.70 -3.71 -8.19
CA ALA A 317 17.77 -4.20 -6.81
C ALA A 317 18.88 -5.23 -6.62
N LEU A 318 19.00 -6.19 -7.51
CA LEU A 318 20.03 -7.21 -7.48
C LEU A 318 21.43 -6.62 -7.70
N GLY A 319 21.56 -5.65 -8.62
CA GLY A 319 22.79 -4.89 -8.82
C GLY A 319 23.18 -4.07 -7.59
N LEU A 320 22.22 -3.33 -7.00
CA LEU A 320 22.44 -2.53 -5.80
C LEU A 320 22.91 -3.40 -4.62
N ARG A 321 22.34 -4.57 -4.42
CA ARG A 321 22.75 -5.50 -3.35
C ARG A 321 24.18 -6.02 -3.48
N ARG A 322 24.74 -6.06 -4.68
CA ARG A 322 26.16 -6.43 -4.87
C ARG A 322 27.11 -5.36 -4.36
N ILE A 323 26.67 -4.09 -4.44
CA ILE A 323 27.43 -2.92 -4.00
C ILE A 323 27.18 -2.63 -2.53
N ASP A 324 25.91 -2.63 -2.11
CA ASP A 324 25.46 -2.41 -0.73
C ASP A 324 25.56 -3.69 0.11
N LYS A 325 26.77 -4.11 0.41
CA LYS A 325 27.04 -5.31 1.24
C LYS A 325 26.47 -5.22 2.65
N ARG A 326 26.22 -4.00 3.16
CA ARG A 326 25.65 -3.76 4.49
C ARG A 326 24.13 -3.68 4.48
N HIS A 327 23.51 -3.77 3.33
CA HIS A 327 22.06 -3.67 3.15
C HIS A 327 21.44 -2.42 3.79
N LEU A 328 22.10 -1.28 3.62
CA LEU A 328 21.67 -0.01 4.18
C LEU A 328 20.53 0.61 3.37
N VAL A 329 20.60 0.44 2.03
CA VAL A 329 19.61 0.99 1.08
C VAL A 329 19.00 -0.09 0.17
N SER A 330 19.48 -1.33 0.26
CA SER A 330 19.01 -2.48 -0.51
C SER A 330 18.19 -3.49 0.29
#